data_7e2748479ec4a6c9f7cb94e69afb595c
#
_entry.id   7e2748479ec4a6c9f7cb94e69afb595c
#
_cell.length_a   1.000
_cell.length_b   1.000
_cell.length_c   1.000
_cell.angle_alpha   90.00
_cell.angle_beta   90.00
_cell.angle_gamma   90.00
#
_symmetry.space_group_name_H-M   'P 1'
#
loop_
_entity.id
_entity.type
_entity.pdbx_description
1 polymer ?
#
loop_
_entity_poly.entity_id
_entity_poly.type
_entity_poly.pdbx_seq_one_letter_code
_entity_poly.pdbx_strand_id
1 'polypeptide(L)'
;RKTDGGRSGYEYFPEEDNYLYTIAQFFPRMAVYNDVYGWQNKQFLGRGEFTLPFGDYDVKITVPSDHMVGSTGQLMNEKKVLSPTELQRLERARNTFDAPVLIVTEEEARAKEQIKKTDTRTWHFQAENVRDFAFASSRKFIWDAMAVDINGRDVMAMSYYPKEGNPLWEQ
;
A
#
# COMPACT_ATOMS: atom_id res chain seq x y z
N ARG A 1 5.92 -15.37 -5.12
CA ARG A 1 5.71 -16.22 -3.93
C ARG A 1 4.24 -16.14 -3.53
N LYS A 2 3.54 -17.26 -3.45
CA LYS A 2 2.16 -17.33 -2.97
C LYS A 2 2.12 -17.06 -1.45
N THR A 3 1.14 -16.30 -1.00
CA THR A 3 1.00 -15.95 0.44
C THR A 3 0.19 -16.99 1.22
N ASP A 4 0.46 -18.28 1.09
CA ASP A 4 -0.17 -19.26 1.98
C ASP A 4 0.28 -19.01 3.43
N GLY A 5 -0.43 -18.15 4.13
CA GLY A 5 -0.12 -17.72 5.49
C GLY A 5 1.13 -16.84 5.65
N GLY A 6 1.69 -16.31 4.56
CA GLY A 6 2.87 -15.43 4.58
C GLY A 6 2.52 -13.94 4.56
N ARG A 7 3.45 -13.11 5.04
CA ARG A 7 3.28 -11.65 5.10
C ARG A 7 3.60 -10.93 3.79
N SER A 8 4.19 -11.60 2.82
CA SER A 8 4.63 -10.99 1.56
C SER A 8 4.51 -11.97 0.40
N GLY A 9 4.05 -11.49 -0.75
CA GLY A 9 3.89 -12.28 -1.95
C GLY A 9 2.62 -11.90 -2.71
N TYR A 10 1.84 -12.89 -3.12
CA TYR A 10 0.57 -12.65 -3.80
C TYR A 10 -0.51 -13.63 -3.34
N GLU A 11 -1.75 -13.19 -3.43
CA GLU A 11 -2.95 -13.99 -3.30
C GLU A 11 -3.67 -14.03 -4.65
N TYR A 12 -4.16 -15.21 -5.04
CA TYR A 12 -4.89 -15.41 -6.27
C TYR A 12 -6.36 -15.66 -5.99
N PHE A 13 -7.22 -14.91 -6.66
CA PHE A 13 -8.67 -14.99 -6.60
C PHE A 13 -9.18 -15.67 -7.88
N PRO A 14 -9.51 -16.97 -7.83
CA PRO A 14 -9.83 -17.74 -9.03
C PRO A 14 -11.15 -17.34 -9.70
N GLU A 15 -12.11 -16.84 -8.95
CA GLU A 15 -13.42 -16.45 -9.49
C GLU A 15 -13.33 -15.32 -10.51
N GLU A 16 -12.45 -14.33 -10.26
CA GLU A 16 -12.23 -13.22 -11.17
C GLU A 16 -10.92 -13.32 -11.94
N ASP A 17 -10.13 -14.38 -11.72
CA ASP A 17 -8.78 -14.54 -12.26
C ASP A 17 -7.92 -13.29 -12.01
N ASN A 18 -7.85 -12.85 -10.77
CA ASN A 18 -7.13 -11.66 -10.35
C ASN A 18 -6.17 -11.94 -9.20
N TYR A 19 -5.23 -11.00 -9.02
CA TYR A 19 -4.20 -11.09 -7.99
C TYR A 19 -4.22 -9.88 -7.08
N LEU A 20 -3.88 -10.12 -5.83
CA LEU A 20 -3.50 -9.10 -4.85
C LEU A 20 -2.05 -9.36 -4.44
N TYR A 21 -1.24 -8.32 -4.54
CA TYR A 21 0.19 -8.38 -4.17
C TYR A 21 0.41 -7.61 -2.88
N THR A 22 1.11 -8.25 -1.93
CA THR A 22 1.61 -7.62 -0.70
C THR A 22 3.12 -7.81 -0.68
N ILE A 23 3.87 -6.73 -0.77
CA ILE A 23 5.32 -6.77 -0.96
C ILE A 23 6.00 -6.03 0.18
N ALA A 24 6.71 -6.79 0.99
CA ALA A 24 7.52 -6.30 2.10
C ALA A 24 8.85 -7.05 2.13
N GLN A 25 9.88 -6.46 2.74
CA GLN A 25 11.19 -7.08 2.90
C GLN A 25 11.78 -7.60 1.56
N PHE A 26 11.65 -6.81 0.51
CA PHE A 26 11.96 -7.22 -0.87
C PHE A 26 13.28 -6.67 -1.41
N PHE A 27 13.98 -5.84 -0.66
CA PHE A 27 15.22 -5.19 -1.05
C PHE A 27 16.31 -5.43 0.00
N PRO A 28 17.60 -5.40 -0.38
CA PRO A 28 18.71 -5.50 0.56
C PRO A 28 18.78 -4.25 1.43
N ARG A 29 19.13 -4.44 2.70
CA ARG A 29 19.24 -3.35 3.68
C ARG A 29 20.63 -3.31 4.27
N MET A 30 20.98 -2.13 4.78
CA MET A 30 22.18 -1.98 5.58
C MET A 30 22.00 -2.74 6.91
N ALA A 31 22.98 -3.54 7.28
CA ALA A 31 23.01 -4.18 8.57
C ALA A 31 23.19 -3.14 9.68
N VAL A 32 22.44 -3.31 10.78
CA VAL A 32 22.63 -2.49 11.97
C VAL A 32 23.76 -3.07 12.82
N TYR A 33 24.60 -2.22 13.37
CA TYR A 33 25.53 -2.56 14.43
C TYR A 33 24.96 -2.13 15.79
N ASN A 34 24.95 -3.04 16.77
CA ASN A 34 24.64 -2.69 18.16
C ASN A 34 25.72 -3.26 19.11
N ASP A 35 25.79 -2.71 20.31
CA ASP A 35 26.79 -3.04 21.33
C ASP A 35 26.58 -4.41 21.98
N VAL A 36 25.37 -5.00 21.85
CA VAL A 36 25.03 -6.29 22.46
C VAL A 36 25.44 -7.47 21.57
N TYR A 37 25.13 -7.40 20.27
CA TYR A 37 25.33 -8.50 19.33
C TYR A 37 26.24 -8.17 18.14
N GLY A 38 26.77 -6.95 18.07
CA GLY A 38 27.55 -6.47 16.93
C GLY A 38 26.71 -6.31 15.66
N TRP A 39 27.23 -6.70 14.51
CA TRP A 39 26.53 -6.62 13.24
C TRP A 39 25.31 -7.54 13.16
N GLN A 40 24.15 -6.96 12.89
CA GLN A 40 22.87 -7.66 12.74
C GLN A 40 22.67 -8.10 11.28
N ASN A 41 23.45 -9.08 10.82
CA ASN A 41 23.41 -9.60 9.46
C ASN A 41 22.86 -11.04 9.38
N LYS A 42 22.16 -11.49 10.41
CA LYS A 42 21.61 -12.84 10.48
C LYS A 42 20.45 -13.01 9.51
N GLN A 43 20.35 -14.19 8.93
CA GLN A 43 19.21 -14.58 8.12
C GLN A 43 17.93 -14.63 8.96
N PHE A 44 16.80 -14.22 8.38
CA PHE A 44 15.50 -14.41 9.02
C PHE A 44 15.10 -15.90 9.06
N LEU A 45 14.89 -16.40 10.27
CA LEU A 45 14.59 -17.80 10.53
C LEU A 45 13.13 -18.06 10.96
N GLY A 46 12.23 -17.11 10.72
CA GLY A 46 10.80 -17.20 11.07
C GLY A 46 10.45 -16.81 12.50
N ARG A 47 11.44 -16.54 13.35
CA ARG A 47 11.28 -16.06 14.72
C ARG A 47 12.23 -14.90 14.98
N GLY A 48 11.79 -13.96 15.81
CA GLY A 48 12.53 -12.73 16.13
C GLY A 48 12.31 -11.65 15.05
N GLU A 49 12.57 -10.43 15.44
CA GLU A 49 12.42 -9.25 14.58
C GLU A 49 13.79 -8.72 14.15
N PHE A 50 13.81 -8.02 13.04
CA PHE A 50 15.01 -7.33 12.59
C PHE A 50 15.17 -6.01 13.33
N THR A 51 16.41 -5.68 13.65
CA THR A 51 16.79 -4.30 13.98
C THR A 51 17.00 -3.55 12.66
N LEU A 52 16.20 -2.53 12.41
CA LEU A 52 16.24 -1.75 11.18
C LEU A 52 16.65 -0.31 11.47
N PRO A 53 17.62 0.26 10.73
CA PRO A 53 17.90 1.69 10.80
C PRO A 53 16.77 2.47 10.17
N PHE A 54 16.58 3.70 10.62
CA PHE A 54 15.75 4.66 9.92
C PHE A 54 16.44 5.13 8.65
N GLY A 55 15.68 5.44 7.63
CA GLY A 55 16.18 5.96 6.37
C GLY A 55 15.10 6.64 5.56
N ASP A 56 15.53 7.30 4.50
CA ASP A 56 14.66 7.94 3.54
C ASP A 56 14.52 7.06 2.30
N TYR A 57 13.33 7.04 1.73
CA TYR A 57 12.99 6.20 0.58
C TYR A 57 12.40 7.05 -0.54
N ASP A 58 12.93 6.85 -1.75
CA ASP A 58 12.36 7.34 -3.00
C ASP A 58 12.10 6.12 -3.90
N VAL A 59 10.83 5.75 -4.07
CA VAL A 59 10.46 4.47 -4.68
C VAL A 59 9.46 4.68 -5.81
N LYS A 60 9.78 4.09 -6.97
CA LYS A 60 8.90 4.05 -8.14
C LYS A 60 8.40 2.63 -8.37
N ILE A 61 7.08 2.47 -8.39
CA ILE A 61 6.40 1.19 -8.53
C ILE A 61 5.64 1.19 -9.84
N THR A 62 6.05 0.35 -10.79
CA THR A 62 5.37 0.23 -12.10
C THR A 62 4.50 -1.02 -12.11
N VAL A 63 3.21 -0.83 -12.29
CA VAL A 63 2.17 -1.87 -12.26
C VAL A 63 1.21 -1.70 -13.45
N PRO A 64 0.33 -2.67 -13.74
CA PRO A 64 -0.76 -2.45 -14.70
C PRO A 64 -1.55 -1.19 -14.39
N SER A 65 -1.99 -0.45 -15.41
CA SER A 65 -2.56 0.90 -15.24
C SER A 65 -3.91 0.91 -14.52
N ASP A 66 -4.56 -0.24 -14.37
CA ASP A 66 -5.79 -0.44 -13.60
C ASP A 66 -5.56 -0.84 -12.13
N HIS A 67 -4.31 -1.08 -11.72
CA HIS A 67 -3.97 -1.35 -10.33
C HIS A 67 -3.99 -0.07 -9.50
N MET A 68 -4.51 -0.19 -8.28
CA MET A 68 -4.27 0.75 -7.19
C MET A 68 -3.06 0.30 -6.39
N VAL A 69 -2.31 1.26 -5.83
CA VAL A 69 -1.13 0.98 -5.02
C VAL A 69 -1.25 1.70 -3.69
N GLY A 70 -1.30 0.94 -2.59
CA GLY A 70 -1.11 1.43 -1.24
C GLY A 70 0.33 1.19 -0.81
N SER A 71 1.01 2.19 -0.26
CA SER A 71 2.44 2.10 0.03
C SER A 71 2.85 2.94 1.23
N THR A 72 3.98 2.59 1.80
CA THR A 72 4.69 3.46 2.75
C THR A 72 5.02 4.80 2.07
N GLY A 73 4.87 5.90 2.82
CA GLY A 73 5.22 7.23 2.36
C GLY A 73 4.11 7.98 1.64
N GLN A 74 4.47 9.14 1.13
CA GLN A 74 3.56 10.05 0.44
C GLN A 74 3.60 9.81 -1.07
N LEU A 75 2.44 9.79 -1.71
CA LEU A 75 2.31 9.71 -3.17
C LEU A 75 2.67 11.07 -3.81
N MET A 76 3.73 11.09 -4.60
CA MET A 76 4.30 12.31 -5.17
C MET A 76 3.70 12.70 -6.52
N ASN A 77 3.05 11.78 -7.20
CA ASN A 77 2.56 11.99 -8.57
C ASN A 77 1.07 11.71 -8.75
N GLU A 78 0.26 12.05 -7.75
CA GLU A 78 -1.21 11.83 -7.71
C GLU A 78 -1.89 12.18 -9.03
N LYS A 79 -1.63 13.38 -9.57
CA LYS A 79 -2.23 13.87 -10.83
C LYS A 79 -1.91 13.02 -12.06
N LYS A 80 -0.88 12.17 -12.00
CA LYS A 80 -0.48 11.28 -13.11
C LYS A 80 -1.11 9.90 -12.99
N VAL A 81 -1.41 9.46 -11.76
CA VAL A 81 -1.84 8.09 -11.48
C VAL A 81 -3.29 7.97 -11.06
N LEU A 82 -3.91 9.04 -10.59
CA LEU A 82 -5.32 9.07 -10.21
C LEU A 82 -6.17 9.73 -11.30
N SER A 83 -7.39 9.25 -11.45
CA SER A 83 -8.40 9.89 -12.29
C SER A 83 -8.87 11.22 -11.67
N PRO A 84 -9.49 12.12 -12.46
CA PRO A 84 -10.07 13.36 -11.90
C PRO A 84 -11.05 13.11 -10.76
N THR A 85 -11.85 12.06 -10.83
CA THR A 85 -12.83 11.69 -9.79
C THR A 85 -12.11 11.20 -8.52
N GLU A 86 -11.10 10.35 -8.64
CA GLU A 86 -10.31 9.88 -7.51
C GLU A 86 -9.56 11.04 -6.83
N LEU A 87 -8.99 11.98 -7.61
CA LEU A 87 -8.36 13.20 -7.08
C LEU A 87 -9.33 14.07 -6.30
N GLN A 88 -10.53 14.31 -6.83
CA GLN A 88 -11.56 15.09 -6.16
C GLN A 88 -12.00 14.46 -4.83
N ARG A 89 -12.19 13.13 -4.83
CA ARG A 89 -12.54 12.38 -3.62
C ARG A 89 -11.41 12.39 -2.59
N LEU A 90 -10.16 12.26 -3.02
CA LEU A 90 -8.99 12.34 -2.15
C LEU A 90 -8.86 13.73 -1.51
N GLU A 91 -9.08 14.80 -2.27
CA GLU A 91 -9.07 16.15 -1.74
C GLU A 91 -10.21 16.38 -0.72
N ARG A 92 -11.37 15.81 -0.96
CA ARG A 92 -12.46 15.79 0.02
C ARG A 92 -12.07 15.04 1.30
N ALA A 93 -11.43 13.87 1.16
CA ALA A 93 -10.97 13.06 2.29
C ALA A 93 -9.99 13.80 3.20
N ARG A 94 -9.11 14.65 2.63
CA ARG A 94 -8.18 15.50 3.38
C ARG A 94 -8.85 16.50 4.32
N ASN A 95 -10.12 16.81 4.06
CA ASN A 95 -10.91 17.76 4.83
C ASN A 95 -12.08 17.09 5.58
N THR A 96 -12.09 15.77 5.70
CA THR A 96 -13.15 14.99 6.35
C THR A 96 -12.57 14.22 7.53
N PHE A 97 -13.06 14.48 8.75
CA PHE A 97 -12.55 13.96 10.02
C PHE A 97 -13.53 13.01 10.73
N ASP A 98 -14.75 12.91 10.27
CA ASP A 98 -15.85 12.21 10.94
C ASP A 98 -16.21 10.87 10.31
N ALA A 99 -15.91 10.68 9.03
CA ALA A 99 -16.20 9.45 8.31
C ALA A 99 -15.27 9.27 7.10
N PRO A 100 -14.90 8.02 6.75
CA PRO A 100 -14.12 7.76 5.56
C PRO A 100 -14.82 8.17 4.27
N VAL A 101 -14.08 8.69 3.32
CA VAL A 101 -14.51 8.99 1.96
C VAL A 101 -14.01 7.88 1.04
N LEU A 102 -14.91 7.22 0.32
CA LEU A 102 -14.54 6.25 -0.71
C LEU A 102 -13.87 6.97 -1.89
N ILE A 103 -12.59 6.70 -2.09
CA ILE A 103 -11.79 7.20 -3.21
C ILE A 103 -12.00 6.32 -4.42
N VAL A 104 -11.96 5.00 -4.24
CA VAL A 104 -12.34 3.98 -5.23
C VAL A 104 -13.47 3.14 -4.64
N THR A 105 -14.61 3.13 -5.30
CA THR A 105 -15.77 2.36 -4.86
C THR A 105 -15.63 0.87 -5.23
N GLU A 106 -16.44 0.01 -4.60
CA GLU A 106 -16.50 -1.40 -4.97
C GLU A 106 -16.91 -1.60 -6.43
N GLU A 107 -17.87 -0.82 -6.93
CA GLU A 107 -18.31 -0.88 -8.33
C GLU A 107 -17.17 -0.55 -9.29
N GLU A 108 -16.39 0.49 -9.00
CA GLU A 108 -15.22 0.87 -9.80
C GLU A 108 -14.11 -0.20 -9.75
N ALA A 109 -13.88 -0.81 -8.59
CA ALA A 109 -12.94 -1.94 -8.45
C ALA A 109 -13.39 -3.15 -9.27
N ARG A 110 -14.67 -3.54 -9.18
CA ARG A 110 -15.25 -4.61 -9.99
C ARG A 110 -15.14 -4.35 -11.51
N ALA A 111 -15.31 -3.11 -11.93
CA ALA A 111 -15.12 -2.74 -13.34
C ALA A 111 -13.66 -2.92 -13.78
N LYS A 112 -12.68 -2.52 -12.95
CA LYS A 112 -11.24 -2.75 -13.19
C LYS A 112 -10.91 -4.25 -13.29
N GLU A 113 -11.50 -5.09 -12.43
CA GLU A 113 -11.33 -6.55 -12.45
C GLU A 113 -11.69 -7.18 -13.81
N GLN A 114 -12.71 -6.65 -14.48
CA GLN A 114 -13.17 -7.16 -15.79
C GLN A 114 -12.31 -6.69 -16.96
N ILE A 115 -11.79 -5.46 -16.91
CA ILE A 115 -11.06 -4.84 -18.04
C ILE A 115 -9.67 -5.44 -18.21
N LYS A 116 -8.94 -5.69 -17.12
CA LYS A 116 -7.58 -6.29 -17.08
C LYS A 116 -6.61 -5.61 -18.04
N LYS A 117 -6.31 -4.34 -17.79
CA LYS A 117 -5.39 -3.57 -18.63
C LYS A 117 -3.99 -4.16 -18.64
N THR A 118 -3.33 -4.05 -19.80
CA THR A 118 -1.94 -4.53 -20.01
C THR A 118 -0.92 -3.40 -20.11
N ASP A 119 -1.36 -2.17 -20.35
CA ASP A 119 -0.51 -0.99 -20.23
C ASP A 119 -0.13 -0.74 -18.78
N THR A 120 0.95 -0.01 -18.54
CA THR A 120 1.49 0.19 -17.20
C THR A 120 1.43 1.65 -16.77
N ARG A 121 1.46 1.84 -15.45
CA ARG A 121 1.51 3.14 -14.79
C ARG A 121 2.55 3.10 -13.68
N THR A 122 3.32 4.17 -13.52
CA THR A 122 4.34 4.28 -12.47
C THR A 122 3.87 5.20 -11.37
N TRP A 123 3.77 4.64 -10.17
CA TRP A 123 3.50 5.33 -8.92
C TRP A 123 4.84 5.75 -8.31
N HIS A 124 4.91 6.96 -7.74
CA HIS A 124 6.11 7.49 -7.11
C HIS A 124 5.82 7.87 -5.67
N PHE A 125 6.50 7.21 -4.74
CA PHE A 125 6.36 7.44 -3.30
C PHE A 125 7.66 7.93 -2.70
N GLN A 126 7.55 8.84 -1.73
CA GLN A 126 8.66 9.27 -0.88
C GLN A 126 8.28 9.09 0.58
N ALA A 127 9.21 8.60 1.38
CA ALA A 127 9.06 8.46 2.83
C ALA A 127 10.35 8.88 3.52
N GLU A 128 10.24 9.69 4.55
CA GLU A 128 11.38 10.20 5.31
C GLU A 128 11.38 9.59 6.71
N ASN A 129 12.57 9.23 7.19
CA ASN A 129 12.79 8.76 8.55
C ASN A 129 11.90 7.57 8.94
N VAL A 130 11.78 6.58 8.06
CA VAL A 130 11.03 5.33 8.29
C VAL A 130 11.95 4.11 8.33
N ARG A 131 11.55 3.07 9.06
CA ARG A 131 12.37 1.86 9.22
C ARG A 131 12.26 0.89 8.06
N ASP A 132 11.16 0.90 7.35
CA ASP A 132 10.88 -0.05 6.28
C ASP A 132 10.04 0.59 5.20
N PHE A 133 10.04 -0.06 4.02
CA PHE A 133 9.18 0.30 2.91
C PHE A 133 8.44 -0.97 2.44
N ALA A 134 7.12 -0.88 2.41
CA ALA A 134 6.26 -1.94 1.92
C ALA A 134 5.17 -1.34 1.02
N PHE A 135 4.61 -2.15 0.13
CA PHE A 135 3.48 -1.76 -0.69
C PHE A 135 2.55 -2.94 -0.97
N ALA A 136 1.31 -2.62 -1.26
CA ALA A 136 0.33 -3.55 -1.81
C ALA A 136 -0.19 -3.03 -3.15
N SER A 137 -0.55 -3.93 -4.06
CA SER A 137 -1.04 -3.57 -5.39
C SER A 137 -2.09 -4.56 -5.88
N SER A 138 -3.23 -4.06 -6.31
CA SER A 138 -4.28 -4.85 -6.96
C SER A 138 -5.23 -3.97 -7.75
N ARG A 139 -5.87 -4.53 -8.78
CA ARG A 139 -7.05 -3.91 -9.43
C ARG A 139 -8.32 -4.08 -8.62
N LYS A 140 -8.32 -5.01 -7.64
CA LYS A 140 -9.44 -5.33 -6.76
C LYS A 140 -9.64 -4.31 -5.62
N PHE A 141 -8.69 -3.38 -5.42
CA PHE A 141 -8.74 -2.49 -4.27
C PHE A 141 -9.88 -1.49 -4.34
N ILE A 142 -10.75 -1.58 -3.34
CA ILE A 142 -11.54 -0.50 -2.81
C ILE A 142 -10.59 0.35 -1.99
N TRP A 143 -10.73 1.66 -2.03
CA TRP A 143 -9.88 2.58 -1.29
C TRP A 143 -10.74 3.63 -0.61
N ASP A 144 -10.65 3.70 0.69
CA ASP A 144 -11.20 4.79 1.48
C ASP A 144 -10.10 5.57 2.23
N ALA A 145 -10.43 6.79 2.61
CA ALA A 145 -9.52 7.66 3.34
C ALA A 145 -10.28 8.71 4.15
N MET A 146 -9.68 9.14 5.27
CA MET A 146 -10.12 10.29 6.05
C MET A 146 -8.93 10.99 6.70
N ALA A 147 -9.12 12.25 7.05
CA ALA A 147 -8.16 12.96 7.87
C ALA A 147 -8.38 12.62 9.35
N VAL A 148 -7.28 12.53 10.09
CA VAL A 148 -7.28 12.32 11.55
C VAL A 148 -6.31 13.31 12.16
N ASP A 149 -6.76 14.08 13.16
CA ASP A 149 -5.86 14.92 13.96
C ASP A 149 -5.03 14.04 14.91
N ILE A 150 -3.73 14.10 14.78
CA ILE A 150 -2.79 13.46 15.70
C ILE A 150 -1.88 14.53 16.29
N ASN A 151 -2.18 14.97 17.51
CA ASN A 151 -1.42 16.00 18.22
C ASN A 151 -1.28 17.33 17.43
N GLY A 152 -2.36 17.79 16.80
CA GLY A 152 -2.39 19.02 16.03
C GLY A 152 -1.77 18.90 14.63
N ARG A 153 -1.64 17.68 14.12
CA ARG A 153 -1.22 17.40 12.75
C ARG A 153 -2.27 16.56 12.03
N ASP A 154 -2.71 17.02 10.89
CA ASP A 154 -3.61 16.24 10.06
C ASP A 154 -2.86 15.11 9.36
N VAL A 155 -3.27 13.89 9.65
CA VAL A 155 -2.71 12.66 9.08
C VAL A 155 -3.81 11.95 8.29
N MET A 156 -3.48 11.43 7.11
CA MET A 156 -4.42 10.63 6.33
C MET A 156 -4.42 9.18 6.81
N ALA A 157 -5.55 8.74 7.35
CA ALA A 157 -5.85 7.33 7.51
C ALA A 157 -6.39 6.79 6.18
N MET A 158 -5.79 5.72 5.65
CA MET A 158 -6.15 5.14 4.36
C MET A 158 -6.29 3.63 4.48
N SER A 159 -7.33 3.08 3.86
CA SER A 159 -7.57 1.64 3.82
C SER A 159 -7.68 1.17 2.37
N TYR A 160 -7.00 0.07 2.05
CA TYR A 160 -7.01 -0.56 0.74
C TYR A 160 -7.38 -2.03 0.93
N TYR A 161 -8.51 -2.45 0.40
CA TYR A 161 -9.00 -3.81 0.62
C TYR A 161 -9.81 -4.32 -0.58
N PRO A 162 -9.82 -5.63 -0.83
CA PRO A 162 -10.69 -6.22 -1.82
C PRO A 162 -12.11 -6.42 -1.26
N LYS A 163 -13.11 -6.53 -2.12
CA LYS A 163 -14.52 -6.78 -1.76
C LYS A 163 -14.72 -8.01 -0.86
N GLU A 164 -13.84 -8.99 -0.94
CA GLU A 164 -13.86 -10.21 -0.12
C GLU A 164 -13.57 -9.92 1.38
N GLY A 165 -13.05 -8.73 1.68
CA GLY A 165 -12.89 -8.24 3.05
C GLY A 165 -14.16 -7.73 3.71
N ASN A 166 -15.23 -7.47 2.93
CA ASN A 166 -16.51 -7.00 3.45
C ASN A 166 -17.29 -8.13 4.16
N PRO A 167 -18.07 -7.81 5.23
CA PRO A 167 -18.26 -6.48 5.84
C PRO A 167 -17.23 -6.10 6.90
N LEU A 168 -16.19 -6.89 7.15
CA LEU A 168 -15.26 -6.65 8.26
C LEU A 168 -14.37 -5.41 8.06
N TRP A 169 -14.08 -5.06 6.83
CA TRP A 169 -13.15 -3.99 6.48
C TRP A 169 -13.83 -2.69 6.06
N GLU A 170 -15.15 -2.71 5.96
CA GLU A 170 -16.00 -1.56 5.64
C GLU A 170 -16.47 -0.80 6.90
N GLN A 171 -16.09 -1.28 8.10
CA GLN A 171 -16.55 -0.73 9.40
C GLN A 171 -15.70 0.42 9.90
#